data_78bd9dc7d98ef51fadb4559b86d118e6
#
_entry.id   78bd9dc7d98ef51fadb4559b86d118e6
#
_cell.length_a   1.000
_cell.length_b   1.000
_cell.length_c   1.000
_cell.angle_alpha   90.00
_cell.angle_beta   90.00
_cell.angle_gamma   90.00
#
_symmetry.space_group_name_H-M   'P 1'
#
loop_
_entity.id
_entity.type
_entity.pdbx_description
1 polymer ?
#
loop_
_entity_poly.entity_id
_entity_poly.type
_entity_poly.pdbx_seq_one_letter_code
_entity_poly.pdbx_strand_id
1 'polypeptide(L)'
;MNVLFLCTGNSCRSILAEATFNHLAPKGWLAMSAGSKPTDQVHPRSLALLKREGIATEGLCSKSWDNLPATPDIVITVCGNAAGETCPAYLGPALSSHWGVDDPAEATGTEEEINTAFAQAYRTLREGIETFLSLPLDDLQQNPSAFRTKLDYIGILKFKPSQSK
;
A
#
# COMPACT_ATOMS: atom_id res chain seq x y z
N MET A 1 7.10 -14.46 4.10
CA MET A 1 7.06 -13.11 4.70
C MET A 1 5.78 -12.42 4.28
N ASN A 2 5.10 -11.85 5.24
CA ASN A 2 3.80 -11.21 5.00
C ASN A 2 3.94 -9.69 5.14
N VAL A 3 3.53 -8.97 4.11
CA VAL A 3 3.56 -7.50 4.11
C VAL A 3 2.13 -7.00 4.15
N LEU A 4 1.84 -6.12 5.10
CA LEU A 4 0.51 -5.53 5.22
C LEU A 4 0.55 -4.08 4.76
N PHE A 5 -0.29 -3.74 3.79
CA PHE A 5 -0.49 -2.35 3.39
C PHE A 5 -1.74 -1.82 4.06
N LEU A 6 -1.61 -0.74 4.81
CA LEU A 6 -2.72 -0.13 5.55
C LEU A 6 -3.11 1.21 4.98
N CYS A 7 -4.40 1.42 4.83
CA CYS A 7 -4.95 2.76 4.62
C CYS A 7 -6.28 2.83 5.35
N THR A 8 -6.95 3.96 5.30
CA THR A 8 -8.18 4.12 6.10
C THR A 8 -9.30 3.24 5.58
N GLY A 9 -9.65 3.37 4.31
CA GLY A 9 -10.82 2.70 3.75
C GLY A 9 -10.57 1.34 3.14
N ASN A 10 -9.33 0.99 2.87
CA ASN A 10 -8.97 -0.26 2.20
C ASN A 10 -9.80 -0.48 0.94
N SER A 11 -9.86 0.53 0.09
CA SER A 11 -10.60 0.43 -1.16
C SER A 11 -9.78 0.81 -2.39
N CYS A 12 -8.77 1.66 -2.23
CA CYS A 12 -7.94 2.12 -3.35
C CYS A 12 -6.46 1.85 -3.12
N ARG A 13 -5.81 2.69 -2.32
CA ARG A 13 -4.34 2.69 -2.20
C ARG A 13 -3.78 1.36 -1.72
N SER A 14 -4.29 0.85 -0.61
CA SER A 14 -3.77 -0.41 -0.07
C SER A 14 -4.15 -1.59 -0.96
N ILE A 15 -5.29 -1.53 -1.62
CA ILE A 15 -5.70 -2.57 -2.56
C ILE A 15 -4.77 -2.58 -3.77
N LEU A 16 -4.47 -1.41 -4.33
CA LEU A 16 -3.54 -1.32 -5.45
C LEU A 16 -2.17 -1.85 -5.05
N ALA A 17 -1.73 -1.53 -3.84
CA ALA A 17 -0.43 -1.98 -3.34
C ALA A 17 -0.40 -3.49 -3.16
N GLU A 18 -1.44 -4.05 -2.55
CA GLU A 18 -1.52 -5.50 -2.34
C GLU A 18 -1.44 -6.26 -3.65
N ALA A 19 -2.28 -5.88 -4.61
CA ALA A 19 -2.35 -6.59 -5.88
C ALA A 19 -1.05 -6.46 -6.65
N THR A 20 -0.47 -5.27 -6.68
CA THR A 20 0.78 -5.03 -7.39
C THR A 20 1.93 -5.80 -6.77
N PHE A 21 2.01 -5.79 -5.44
CA PHE A 21 3.06 -6.53 -4.74
C PHE A 21 2.97 -8.02 -5.06
N ASN A 22 1.78 -8.60 -4.96
CA ASN A 22 1.61 -10.03 -5.23
C ASN A 22 1.89 -10.38 -6.68
N HIS A 23 1.68 -9.43 -7.59
CA HIS A 23 1.99 -9.64 -9.00
C HIS A 23 3.50 -9.70 -9.25
N LEU A 24 4.27 -8.92 -8.49
CA LEU A 24 5.71 -8.77 -8.71
C LEU A 24 6.57 -9.58 -7.74
N ALA A 25 6.02 -10.00 -6.61
CA ALA A 25 6.82 -10.57 -5.53
C ALA A 25 7.35 -11.95 -5.87
N PRO A 26 8.55 -12.29 -5.37
CA PRO A 26 9.08 -13.63 -5.53
C PRO A 26 8.39 -14.59 -4.58
N LYS A 27 8.63 -15.88 -4.81
CA LYS A 27 8.08 -16.92 -3.96
C LYS A 27 8.49 -16.69 -2.51
N GLY A 28 7.55 -16.89 -1.61
CA GLY A 28 7.80 -16.70 -0.19
C GLY A 28 7.41 -15.34 0.34
N TRP A 29 7.03 -14.41 -0.52
CA TRP A 29 6.58 -13.08 -0.14
C TRP A 29 5.14 -12.88 -0.56
N LEU A 30 4.31 -12.43 0.36
CA LEU A 30 2.88 -12.23 0.13
C LEU A 30 2.43 -10.92 0.76
N ALA A 31 1.60 -10.19 0.04
CA ALA A 31 1.02 -8.96 0.56
C ALA A 31 -0.45 -9.17 0.92
N MET A 32 -0.89 -8.40 1.88
CA MET A 32 -2.29 -8.29 2.25
C MET A 32 -2.56 -6.81 2.53
N SER A 33 -3.82 -6.45 2.64
CA SER A 33 -4.19 -5.07 2.91
C SER A 33 -5.38 -5.02 3.85
N ALA A 34 -5.52 -3.88 4.54
CA ALA A 34 -6.61 -3.67 5.47
C ALA A 34 -6.78 -2.18 5.72
N GLY A 35 -7.84 -1.83 6.44
CA GLY A 35 -8.08 -0.45 6.82
C GLY A 35 -8.60 -0.37 8.24
N SER A 36 -8.47 0.82 8.83
CA SER A 36 -9.03 1.07 10.15
C SER A 36 -10.54 1.28 10.10
N LYS A 37 -11.04 1.78 8.96
CA LYS A 37 -12.46 1.98 8.72
C LYS A 37 -12.78 1.52 7.31
N PRO A 38 -12.83 0.20 7.09
CA PRO A 38 -13.01 -0.31 5.73
C PRO A 38 -14.37 0.07 5.16
N THR A 39 -14.38 0.33 3.85
CA THR A 39 -15.61 0.69 3.16
C THR A 39 -16.45 -0.53 2.79
N ASP A 40 -15.90 -1.71 3.02
CA ASP A 40 -16.51 -3.02 2.69
C ASP A 40 -16.55 -3.31 1.19
N GLN A 41 -16.08 -2.39 0.37
CA GLN A 41 -16.03 -2.61 -1.07
C GLN A 41 -14.77 -2.05 -1.66
N VAL A 42 -14.15 -2.81 -2.56
CA VAL A 42 -13.02 -2.32 -3.33
C VAL A 42 -13.54 -1.35 -4.38
N HIS A 43 -12.87 -0.23 -4.54
CA HIS A 43 -13.31 0.79 -5.48
C HIS A 43 -13.29 0.25 -6.90
N PRO A 44 -14.36 0.46 -7.69
CA PRO A 44 -14.39 -0.08 -9.06
C PRO A 44 -13.26 0.45 -9.95
N ARG A 45 -12.82 1.67 -9.76
CA ARG A 45 -11.71 2.21 -10.55
C ARG A 45 -10.39 1.53 -10.22
N SER A 46 -10.23 1.06 -8.97
CA SER A 46 -9.06 0.27 -8.61
C SER A 46 -9.04 -1.05 -9.37
N LEU A 47 -10.18 -1.73 -9.39
CA LEU A 47 -10.29 -3.00 -10.10
C LEU A 47 -10.08 -2.83 -11.60
N ALA A 48 -10.67 -1.79 -12.19
CA ALA A 48 -10.53 -1.53 -13.61
C ALA A 48 -9.08 -1.26 -13.99
N LEU A 49 -8.39 -0.47 -13.16
CA LEU A 49 -6.99 -0.16 -13.41
C LEU A 49 -6.12 -1.41 -13.35
N LEU A 50 -6.33 -2.24 -12.33
CA LEU A 50 -5.53 -3.46 -12.18
C LEU A 50 -5.74 -4.40 -13.35
N LYS A 51 -6.99 -4.55 -13.81
CA LYS A 51 -7.27 -5.38 -14.97
C LYS A 51 -6.59 -4.85 -16.21
N ARG A 52 -6.59 -3.53 -16.37
CA ARG A 52 -5.94 -2.89 -17.52
C ARG A 52 -4.43 -3.13 -17.50
N GLU A 53 -3.85 -3.22 -16.31
CA GLU A 53 -2.42 -3.47 -16.16
C GLU A 53 -2.07 -4.96 -16.16
N GLY A 54 -3.05 -5.82 -16.36
CA GLY A 54 -2.79 -7.26 -16.40
C GLY A 54 -2.57 -7.89 -15.05
N ILE A 55 -3.03 -7.25 -13.98
CA ILE A 55 -2.83 -7.73 -12.62
C ILE A 55 -4.11 -8.40 -12.13
N ALA A 56 -3.97 -9.60 -11.55
CA ALA A 56 -5.11 -10.37 -11.06
C ALA A 56 -5.82 -9.64 -9.93
N THR A 57 -7.16 -9.66 -9.97
CA THR A 57 -7.97 -8.99 -8.96
C THR A 57 -8.74 -9.97 -8.08
N GLU A 58 -8.56 -11.25 -8.27
CA GLU A 58 -9.27 -12.27 -7.52
C GLU A 58 -8.86 -12.21 -6.04
N GLY A 59 -9.84 -12.33 -5.17
CA GLY A 59 -9.59 -12.35 -3.74
C GLY A 59 -9.41 -10.99 -3.09
N LEU A 60 -9.40 -9.92 -3.88
CA LEU A 60 -9.29 -8.58 -3.30
C LEU A 60 -10.59 -8.21 -2.60
N CYS A 61 -10.47 -7.75 -1.37
CA CYS A 61 -11.63 -7.30 -0.61
C CYS A 61 -11.23 -6.25 0.40
N SER A 62 -12.18 -5.39 0.73
CA SER A 62 -11.99 -4.38 1.76
C SER A 62 -12.23 -5.03 3.11
N LYS A 63 -11.28 -4.91 4.03
CA LYS A 63 -11.39 -5.57 5.33
C LYS A 63 -10.74 -4.76 6.43
N SER A 64 -11.15 -5.04 7.65
CA SER A 64 -10.59 -4.40 8.83
C SER A 64 -9.23 -5.02 9.17
N TRP A 65 -8.36 -4.19 9.74
CA TRP A 65 -7.08 -4.67 10.26
C TRP A 65 -7.26 -5.64 11.42
N ASP A 66 -8.48 -5.77 11.95
CA ASP A 66 -8.78 -6.78 12.97
C ASP A 66 -9.04 -8.15 12.38
N ASN A 67 -9.19 -8.24 11.06
CA ASN A 67 -9.56 -9.47 10.36
C ASN A 67 -8.49 -9.91 9.37
N LEU A 68 -7.23 -9.82 9.77
CA LEU A 68 -6.14 -10.17 8.86
C LEU A 68 -6.05 -11.68 8.68
N PRO A 69 -5.77 -12.15 7.44
CA PRO A 69 -5.62 -13.58 7.20
C PRO A 69 -4.33 -14.16 7.78
N ALA A 70 -3.35 -13.32 8.09
CA ALA A 70 -2.07 -13.78 8.63
C ALA A 70 -1.45 -12.66 9.43
N THR A 71 -0.46 -13.00 10.26
CA THR A 71 0.28 -12.01 11.02
C THR A 71 1.30 -11.33 10.11
N PRO A 72 1.30 -10.00 10.03
CA PRO A 72 2.27 -9.32 9.16
C PRO A 72 3.66 -9.29 9.78
N ASP A 73 4.65 -9.38 8.93
CA ASP A 73 6.05 -9.19 9.31
C ASP A 73 6.46 -7.73 9.07
N ILE A 74 5.84 -7.11 8.09
CA ILE A 74 6.08 -5.71 7.74
C ILE A 74 4.73 -5.02 7.57
N VAL A 75 4.60 -3.81 8.10
CA VAL A 75 3.41 -2.99 7.91
C VAL A 75 3.81 -1.69 7.23
N ILE A 76 3.18 -1.38 6.11
CA ILE A 76 3.43 -0.15 5.39
C ILE A 76 2.12 0.62 5.29
N THR A 77 2.07 1.81 5.89
CA THR A 77 0.90 2.66 5.79
C THR A 77 1.01 3.50 4.53
N VAL A 78 -0.06 3.55 3.75
CA VAL A 78 -0.03 4.24 2.46
C VAL A 78 -1.01 5.40 2.37
N CYS A 79 -1.60 5.81 3.49
CA CYS A 79 -2.47 6.98 3.50
C CYS A 79 -1.64 8.26 3.37
N GLY A 80 -2.24 9.28 2.76
CA GLY A 80 -1.58 10.56 2.65
C GLY A 80 -1.92 11.47 3.81
N ASN A 81 -1.30 12.63 3.82
CA ASN A 81 -1.55 13.60 4.87
C ASN A 81 -2.35 14.81 4.39
N ALA A 82 -2.73 14.81 3.13
CA ALA A 82 -3.52 15.90 2.58
C ALA A 82 -4.94 15.84 3.15
N ALA A 83 -5.58 16.97 3.22
CA ALA A 83 -6.99 17.07 3.65
C ALA A 83 -7.23 16.52 5.06
N GLY A 84 -6.22 16.47 5.89
CA GLY A 84 -6.41 16.09 7.29
C GLY A 84 -6.66 14.62 7.52
N GLU A 85 -6.34 13.78 6.55
CA GLU A 85 -6.53 12.35 6.69
C GLU A 85 -5.70 11.81 7.84
N THR A 86 -6.31 10.95 8.66
CA THR A 86 -5.62 10.31 9.77
C THR A 86 -5.10 8.96 9.32
N CYS A 87 -3.80 8.76 9.45
CA CYS A 87 -3.17 7.50 9.07
C CYS A 87 -3.32 6.49 10.20
N PRO A 88 -3.80 5.27 9.92
CA PRO A 88 -3.94 4.27 10.99
C PRO A 88 -2.59 3.86 11.56
N ALA A 89 -2.58 3.45 12.81
CA ALA A 89 -1.38 2.98 13.47
C ALA A 89 -1.55 1.51 13.84
N TYR A 90 -0.54 0.72 13.56
CA TYR A 90 -0.55 -0.70 13.89
C TYR A 90 0.41 -0.93 15.05
N LEU A 91 -0.10 -1.54 16.12
CA LEU A 91 0.67 -1.69 17.35
C LEU A 91 1.32 -3.05 17.52
N GLY A 92 1.30 -3.89 16.50
CA GLY A 92 1.90 -5.21 16.56
C GLY A 92 3.42 -5.17 16.49
N PRO A 93 4.06 -6.33 16.57
CA PRO A 93 5.53 -6.41 16.57
C PRO A 93 6.17 -6.24 15.20
N ALA A 94 5.38 -6.02 14.17
CA ALA A 94 5.88 -5.94 12.81
C ALA A 94 6.77 -4.72 12.61
N LEU A 95 7.69 -4.84 11.67
CA LEU A 95 8.47 -3.72 11.19
C LEU A 95 7.54 -2.77 10.45
N SER A 96 7.56 -1.48 10.73
CA SER A 96 6.62 -0.55 10.12
C SER A 96 7.32 0.59 9.41
N SER A 97 6.68 1.05 8.33
CA SER A 97 7.16 2.20 7.57
C SER A 97 5.94 2.92 6.97
N HIS A 98 6.16 4.11 6.43
CA HIS A 98 5.09 4.92 5.87
C HIS A 98 5.43 5.37 4.46
N TRP A 99 4.52 5.07 3.53
CA TRP A 99 4.65 5.46 2.13
C TRP A 99 3.40 6.26 1.75
N GLY A 100 3.43 7.57 1.95
CA GLY A 100 2.24 8.40 1.80
C GLY A 100 1.82 8.61 0.35
N VAL A 101 0.56 8.33 0.06
CA VAL A 101 -0.02 8.52 -1.28
C VAL A 101 -1.37 9.22 -1.10
N ASP A 102 -1.63 10.24 -1.91
CA ASP A 102 -2.92 10.92 -1.88
C ASP A 102 -4.03 9.95 -2.26
N ASP A 103 -5.19 10.12 -1.66
CA ASP A 103 -6.33 9.25 -1.93
C ASP A 103 -6.93 9.58 -3.29
N PRO A 104 -6.79 8.70 -4.29
CA PRO A 104 -7.37 9.00 -5.60
C PRO A 104 -8.89 9.01 -5.60
N ALA A 105 -9.53 8.38 -4.62
CA ALA A 105 -10.98 8.39 -4.52
C ALA A 105 -11.53 9.77 -4.20
N GLU A 106 -10.69 10.67 -3.70
CA GLU A 106 -11.09 12.04 -3.42
C GLU A 106 -10.88 12.98 -4.59
N ALA A 107 -10.34 12.48 -5.69
CA ALA A 107 -10.14 13.30 -6.88
C ALA A 107 -11.51 13.71 -7.46
N THR A 108 -11.56 14.95 -7.95
CA THR A 108 -12.78 15.48 -8.57
C THR A 108 -12.45 15.97 -9.96
N GLY A 109 -13.48 16.27 -10.73
CA GLY A 109 -13.32 16.77 -12.08
C GLY A 109 -13.88 15.80 -13.10
N THR A 110 -13.26 15.75 -14.28
CA THR A 110 -13.73 14.87 -15.36
C THR A 110 -13.37 13.44 -15.06
N GLU A 111 -14.01 12.52 -15.79
CA GLU A 111 -13.64 11.10 -15.75
C GLU A 111 -12.15 10.91 -15.98
N GLU A 112 -11.62 11.62 -16.96
CA GLU A 112 -10.21 11.51 -17.31
C GLU A 112 -9.32 11.98 -16.17
N GLU A 113 -9.69 13.08 -15.51
CA GLU A 113 -8.91 13.60 -14.38
C GLU A 113 -8.90 12.62 -13.21
N ILE A 114 -10.06 12.02 -12.93
CA ILE A 114 -10.17 11.04 -11.86
C ILE A 114 -9.34 9.80 -12.18
N ASN A 115 -9.45 9.31 -13.42
CA ASN A 115 -8.66 8.15 -13.84
C ASN A 115 -7.17 8.42 -13.79
N THR A 116 -6.76 9.66 -14.09
CA THR A 116 -5.35 10.05 -13.99
C THR A 116 -4.88 9.98 -12.54
N ALA A 117 -5.72 10.41 -11.60
CA ALA A 117 -5.36 10.34 -10.18
C ALA A 117 -5.13 8.90 -9.74
N PHE A 118 -5.98 7.98 -10.18
CA PHE A 118 -5.80 6.56 -9.87
C PHE A 118 -4.53 6.01 -10.52
N ALA A 119 -4.27 6.39 -11.77
CA ALA A 119 -3.07 5.92 -12.46
C ALA A 119 -1.80 6.44 -11.80
N GLN A 120 -1.81 7.68 -11.32
CA GLN A 120 -0.64 8.22 -10.64
C GLN A 120 -0.39 7.53 -9.31
N ALA A 121 -1.46 7.26 -8.56
CA ALA A 121 -1.32 6.53 -7.29
C ALA A 121 -0.74 5.14 -7.55
N TYR A 122 -1.25 4.45 -8.55
CA TYR A 122 -0.74 3.13 -8.92
C TYR A 122 0.74 3.19 -9.29
N ARG A 123 1.11 4.14 -10.13
CA ARG A 123 2.51 4.26 -10.59
C ARG A 123 3.44 4.50 -9.42
N THR A 124 3.06 5.40 -8.51
CA THR A 124 3.87 5.70 -7.35
C THR A 124 4.06 4.47 -6.48
N LEU A 125 2.96 3.75 -6.20
CA LEU A 125 3.02 2.54 -5.40
C LEU A 125 3.86 1.47 -6.08
N ARG A 126 3.71 1.30 -7.38
CA ARG A 126 4.48 0.30 -8.12
C ARG A 126 5.97 0.60 -8.06
N GLU A 127 6.37 1.86 -8.23
CA GLU A 127 7.78 2.23 -8.15
C GLU A 127 8.36 1.92 -6.78
N GLY A 128 7.60 2.23 -5.72
CA GLY A 128 8.04 1.90 -4.37
C GLY A 128 8.18 0.40 -4.16
N ILE A 129 7.22 -0.36 -4.65
CA ILE A 129 7.23 -1.81 -4.52
C ILE A 129 8.39 -2.41 -5.31
N GLU A 130 8.63 -1.94 -6.52
CA GLU A 130 9.75 -2.43 -7.33
C GLU A 130 11.08 -2.17 -6.63
N THR A 131 11.22 -0.99 -6.03
CA THR A 131 12.43 -0.67 -5.27
C THR A 131 12.56 -1.57 -4.05
N PHE A 132 11.45 -1.79 -3.34
CA PHE A 132 11.42 -2.70 -2.19
C PHE A 132 11.91 -4.10 -2.60
N LEU A 133 11.37 -4.61 -3.70
CA LEU A 133 11.69 -5.98 -4.12
C LEU A 133 13.10 -6.10 -4.69
N SER A 134 13.75 -4.98 -4.98
CA SER A 134 15.14 -4.99 -5.41
C SER A 134 16.12 -5.01 -4.23
N LEU A 135 15.62 -4.83 -2.99
CA LEU A 135 16.47 -4.88 -1.82
C LEU A 135 16.90 -6.32 -1.54
N PRO A 136 18.01 -6.50 -0.79
CA PRO A 136 18.38 -7.84 -0.36
C PRO A 136 17.39 -8.34 0.69
N LEU A 137 16.36 -9.05 0.23
CA LEU A 137 15.22 -9.41 1.07
C LEU A 137 15.59 -10.31 2.25
N ASP A 138 16.71 -11.04 2.15
CA ASP A 138 17.17 -11.86 3.27
C ASP A 138 17.65 -11.04 4.44
N ASP A 139 17.97 -9.78 4.22
CA ASP A 139 18.47 -8.90 5.29
C ASP A 139 17.41 -8.63 6.36
N LEU A 140 16.15 -8.80 6.04
CA LEU A 140 15.09 -8.56 7.02
C LEU A 140 15.29 -9.41 8.26
N GLN A 141 15.62 -10.68 8.09
CA GLN A 141 15.81 -11.57 9.22
C GLN A 141 17.14 -11.32 9.93
N GLN A 142 18.16 -10.93 9.18
CA GLN A 142 19.49 -10.75 9.74
C GLN A 142 19.67 -9.39 10.37
N ASN A 143 19.07 -8.36 9.79
CA ASN A 143 19.23 -6.99 10.29
C ASN A 143 17.97 -6.16 10.06
N PRO A 144 16.93 -6.39 10.90
CA PRO A 144 15.65 -5.67 10.70
C PRO A 144 15.77 -4.16 10.77
N SER A 145 16.66 -3.65 11.62
CA SER A 145 16.81 -2.19 11.74
C SER A 145 17.32 -1.57 10.47
N ALA A 146 18.31 -2.21 9.83
CA ALA A 146 18.84 -1.71 8.58
C ALA A 146 17.79 -1.81 7.46
N PHE A 147 17.02 -2.87 7.48
CA PHE A 147 15.96 -3.04 6.49
C PHE A 147 14.91 -1.95 6.63
N ARG A 148 14.52 -1.64 7.87
CA ARG A 148 13.58 -0.57 8.14
C ARG A 148 14.08 0.78 7.63
N THR A 149 15.37 1.05 7.83
CA THR A 149 15.96 2.28 7.32
C THR A 149 15.81 2.37 5.80
N LYS A 150 16.00 1.26 5.11
CA LYS A 150 15.83 1.23 3.65
C LYS A 150 14.38 1.47 3.25
N LEU A 151 13.43 0.90 3.99
CA LEU A 151 12.01 1.13 3.72
C LEU A 151 11.66 2.60 3.93
N ASP A 152 12.15 3.20 5.00
CA ASP A 152 11.88 4.61 5.28
C ASP A 152 12.50 5.50 4.20
N TYR A 153 13.65 5.12 3.68
CA TYR A 153 14.29 5.86 2.61
C TYR A 153 13.46 5.82 1.33
N ILE A 154 12.88 4.66 1.02
CA ILE A 154 11.95 4.56 -0.12
C ILE A 154 10.78 5.51 0.10
N GLY A 155 10.25 5.56 1.31
CA GLY A 155 9.16 6.45 1.65
C GLY A 155 9.51 7.91 1.44
N ILE A 156 10.73 8.30 1.74
CA ILE A 156 11.19 9.67 1.54
C ILE A 156 11.37 9.99 0.06
N LEU A 157 11.97 9.08 -0.69
CA LEU A 157 12.32 9.32 -2.09
C LEU A 157 11.14 9.23 -3.04
N LYS A 158 10.24 8.27 -2.81
CA LYS A 158 9.20 7.96 -3.78
C LYS A 158 7.81 8.45 -3.37
N PHE A 159 7.63 8.77 -2.10
CA PHE A 159 6.32 9.07 -1.55
C PHE A 159 6.33 10.39 -0.82
N LYS A 160 5.14 10.84 -0.43
CA LYS A 160 5.02 12.07 0.35
C LYS A 160 5.40 11.80 1.79
N PRO A 161 6.04 12.75 2.47
CA PRO A 161 6.37 12.57 3.88
C PRO A 161 5.09 12.37 4.70
N SER A 162 5.19 11.62 5.78
CA SER A 162 4.06 11.40 6.66
C SER A 162 3.70 12.63 7.45
N GLN A 163 4.58 13.61 7.51
CA GLN A 163 4.36 14.78 8.29
C GLN A 163 3.56 15.80 7.53
N SER A 164 2.51 16.27 8.14
CA SER A 164 1.68 17.29 7.57
C SER A 164 2.33 18.65 7.69
N LYS A 165 1.96 19.55 6.83
CA LYS A 165 2.50 20.88 6.90
C LYS A 165 1.69 21.76 7.74
#